data_66916cd5d395de5c4b4e2915c15eb4c4
#
_entry.id   66916cd5d395de5c4b4e2915c15eb4c4
#
_cell.length_a   1.000
_cell.length_b   1.000
_cell.length_c   1.000
_cell.angle_alpha   90.00
_cell.angle_beta   90.00
_cell.angle_gamma   90.00
#
_symmetry.space_group_name_H-M   'P 1'
#
loop_
_entity.id
_entity.type
_entity.pdbx_description
1 polymer ?
#
loop_
_entity_poly.entity_id
_entity_poly.type
_entity_poly.pdbx_seq_one_letter_code
_entity_poly.pdbx_strand_id
1 'polypeptide(L)'
;MTDTEHRPTSRVVVITGAASGIGLATSRRFATGGDTVVMLDIDSDRLVVEAAALTSTSYTVDLCNAESIAATFTAIETDVGCVDVLVNNAGIGVAADLLSSTWLDWQRTFDVNVHSMFHTCRAVLASMLERGGGIIVNTASVAGLVGIRDRAAYCTSKAAVIGFTRSLTADYAHRGIRANAVCPGTVATEWIGKILATADDPVAKRLSMEQRQLDGQMGSPEEVAAAIWFLASPDGRFANGSSMVIDGGWTAM
;
A
#
# COMPACT_ATOMS: atom_id res chain seq x y z
N MET A 1 39.77 10.68 -4.10
CA MET A 1 38.83 10.89 -2.99
C MET A 1 37.88 9.71 -3.04
N THR A 2 38.09 8.75 -2.17
CA THR A 2 37.34 7.50 -2.12
C THR A 2 36.01 7.81 -1.41
N ASP A 3 34.91 7.85 -2.19
CA ASP A 3 33.56 7.80 -1.64
C ASP A 3 33.41 6.45 -0.94
N THR A 4 33.64 6.42 0.36
CA THR A 4 33.17 5.34 1.21
C THR A 4 31.65 5.47 1.24
N GLU A 5 30.99 4.72 0.34
CA GLU A 5 29.57 4.45 0.41
C GLU A 5 29.25 3.97 1.84
N HIS A 6 28.79 4.91 2.65
CA HIS A 6 28.16 4.61 3.91
C HIS A 6 26.87 3.89 3.56
N ARG A 7 26.88 2.56 3.54
CA ARG A 7 25.64 1.78 3.50
C ARG A 7 24.84 2.26 4.71
N PRO A 8 23.65 2.87 4.53
CA PRO A 8 22.88 3.34 5.65
C PRO A 8 22.59 2.17 6.59
N THR A 9 22.61 2.44 7.87
CA THR A 9 21.95 1.61 8.88
C THR A 9 20.60 1.16 8.31
N SER A 10 20.25 -0.12 8.45
CA SER A 10 19.00 -0.71 7.98
C SER A 10 17.83 0.24 8.21
N ARG A 11 17.10 0.62 7.14
CA ARG A 11 15.94 1.53 7.23
C ARG A 11 14.80 0.83 7.95
N VAL A 12 14.06 1.56 8.76
CA VAL A 12 12.81 1.07 9.35
C VAL A 12 11.66 1.28 8.35
N VAL A 13 11.07 0.18 7.91
CA VAL A 13 10.01 0.16 6.89
C VAL A 13 8.73 -0.39 7.49
N VAL A 14 7.69 0.43 7.60
CA VAL A 14 6.37 0.03 8.09
C VAL A 14 5.45 -0.25 6.92
N ILE A 15 4.78 -1.41 6.93
CA ILE A 15 3.88 -1.86 5.86
C ILE A 15 2.53 -2.24 6.44
N THR A 16 1.46 -1.61 5.97
CA THR A 16 0.07 -1.93 6.38
C THR A 16 -0.56 -2.98 5.46
N GLY A 17 -1.43 -3.83 6.00
CA GLY A 17 -2.02 -4.96 5.26
C GLY A 17 -0.96 -5.99 4.89
N ALA A 18 -0.02 -6.24 5.80
CA ALA A 18 1.21 -6.98 5.55
C ALA A 18 1.06 -8.51 5.68
N ALA A 19 -0.06 -9.02 6.21
CA ALA A 19 -0.27 -10.45 6.39
C ALA A 19 -0.58 -11.20 5.08
N SER A 20 -0.87 -10.51 3.96
CA SER A 20 -1.26 -11.17 2.71
C SER A 20 -0.95 -10.34 1.45
N GLY A 21 -1.06 -10.99 0.29
CA GLY A 21 -1.07 -10.36 -1.03
C GLY A 21 0.12 -9.41 -1.27
N ILE A 22 -0.18 -8.21 -1.77
CA ILE A 22 0.83 -7.19 -2.10
C ILE A 22 1.63 -6.76 -0.86
N GLY A 23 0.98 -6.60 0.31
CA GLY A 23 1.67 -6.21 1.54
C GLY A 23 2.70 -7.24 1.99
N LEU A 24 2.36 -8.52 1.95
CA LEU A 24 3.28 -9.60 2.29
C LEU A 24 4.44 -9.70 1.29
N ALA A 25 4.15 -9.63 -0.02
CA ALA A 25 5.20 -9.62 -1.04
C ALA A 25 6.14 -8.40 -0.88
N THR A 26 5.58 -7.24 -0.51
CA THR A 26 6.34 -6.04 -0.20
C THR A 26 7.23 -6.26 1.03
N SER A 27 6.69 -6.84 2.10
CA SER A 27 7.45 -7.16 3.32
C SER A 27 8.63 -8.08 3.01
N ARG A 28 8.41 -9.13 2.22
CA ARG A 28 9.46 -10.04 1.74
C ARG A 28 10.53 -9.32 0.94
N ARG A 29 10.13 -8.41 0.05
CA ARG A 29 11.06 -7.65 -0.79
C ARG A 29 11.98 -6.75 0.02
N PHE A 30 11.43 -6.01 1.01
CA PHE A 30 12.21 -5.12 1.86
C PHE A 30 13.11 -5.90 2.83
N ALA A 31 12.61 -6.98 3.44
CA ALA A 31 13.41 -7.85 4.31
C ALA A 31 14.60 -8.46 3.56
N THR A 32 14.38 -8.97 2.33
CA THR A 32 15.47 -9.48 1.47
C THR A 32 16.46 -8.37 1.09
N GLY A 33 16.01 -7.12 0.99
CA GLY A 33 16.85 -5.95 0.75
C GLY A 33 17.71 -5.51 1.94
N GLY A 34 17.50 -6.11 3.12
CA GLY A 34 18.23 -5.81 4.35
C GLY A 34 17.62 -4.68 5.18
N ASP A 35 16.39 -4.28 4.91
CA ASP A 35 15.64 -3.31 5.69
C ASP A 35 15.04 -3.96 6.94
N THR A 36 14.86 -3.18 8.02
CA THR A 36 14.12 -3.58 9.22
C THR A 36 12.62 -3.41 8.96
N VAL A 37 11.92 -4.51 8.71
CA VAL A 37 10.51 -4.51 8.35
C VAL A 37 9.62 -4.61 9.58
N VAL A 38 8.61 -3.73 9.65
CA VAL A 38 7.53 -3.75 10.64
C VAL A 38 6.22 -4.00 9.90
N MET A 39 5.59 -5.12 10.21
CA MET A 39 4.38 -5.59 9.56
C MET A 39 3.13 -5.24 10.37
N LEU A 40 2.16 -4.58 9.75
CA LEU A 40 0.89 -4.20 10.38
C LEU A 40 -0.28 -4.87 9.66
N ASP A 41 -1.16 -5.54 10.40
CA ASP A 41 -2.40 -6.12 9.87
C ASP A 41 -3.46 -6.25 10.97
N ILE A 42 -4.71 -6.47 10.60
CA ILE A 42 -5.80 -6.81 11.51
C ILE A 42 -5.88 -8.34 11.78
N ASP A 43 -5.37 -9.15 10.85
CA ASP A 43 -5.32 -10.62 10.95
C ASP A 43 -4.11 -11.03 11.79
N SER A 44 -4.31 -11.07 13.11
CA SER A 44 -3.24 -11.36 14.08
C SER A 44 -2.58 -12.72 13.87
N ASP A 45 -3.37 -13.76 13.59
CA ASP A 45 -2.89 -15.12 13.53
C ASP A 45 -1.95 -15.32 12.34
N ARG A 46 -2.38 -14.82 11.20
CA ARG A 46 -1.58 -14.86 9.98
C ARG A 46 -0.37 -13.93 10.06
N LEU A 47 -0.54 -12.74 10.60
CA LEU A 47 0.51 -11.75 10.73
C LEU A 47 1.70 -12.29 11.52
N VAL A 48 1.45 -12.95 12.66
CA VAL A 48 2.51 -13.53 13.51
C VAL A 48 3.29 -14.60 12.76
N VAL A 49 2.62 -15.47 12.01
CA VAL A 49 3.28 -16.53 11.23
C VAL A 49 4.17 -15.96 10.14
N GLU A 50 3.64 -15.02 9.35
CA GLU A 50 4.40 -14.42 8.23
C GLU A 50 5.55 -13.53 8.74
N ALA A 51 5.35 -12.80 9.82
CA ALA A 51 6.41 -11.98 10.42
C ALA A 51 7.54 -12.83 10.99
N ALA A 52 7.22 -13.94 11.66
CA ALA A 52 8.23 -14.89 12.16
C ALA A 52 9.06 -15.48 11.01
N ALA A 53 8.43 -15.84 9.89
CA ALA A 53 9.12 -16.34 8.70
C ALA A 53 10.10 -15.34 8.09
N LEU A 54 9.87 -14.04 8.28
CA LEU A 54 10.70 -12.94 7.78
C LEU A 54 11.65 -12.37 8.83
N THR A 55 11.62 -12.87 10.05
CA THR A 55 12.35 -12.28 11.20
C THR A 55 12.00 -10.80 11.37
N SER A 56 10.75 -10.46 11.12
CA SER A 56 10.22 -9.08 11.16
C SER A 56 9.41 -8.84 12.43
N THR A 57 9.36 -7.58 12.86
CA THR A 57 8.46 -7.15 13.95
C THR A 57 7.04 -7.00 13.42
N SER A 58 6.04 -7.30 14.24
CA SER A 58 4.64 -7.18 13.83
C SER A 58 3.76 -6.60 14.94
N TYR A 59 2.76 -5.82 14.54
CA TYR A 59 1.74 -5.28 15.44
C TYR A 59 0.35 -5.50 14.83
N THR A 60 -0.55 -6.10 15.59
CA THR A 60 -1.95 -6.20 15.20
C THR A 60 -2.63 -4.86 15.42
N VAL A 61 -3.24 -4.31 14.36
CA VAL A 61 -3.87 -2.99 14.42
C VAL A 61 -5.11 -2.93 13.55
N ASP A 62 -6.20 -2.39 14.10
CA ASP A 62 -7.36 -1.97 13.32
C ASP A 62 -7.12 -0.56 12.79
N LEU A 63 -6.95 -0.43 11.50
CA LEU A 63 -6.70 0.84 10.83
C LEU A 63 -7.93 1.76 10.75
N CYS A 64 -9.12 1.30 11.17
CA CYS A 64 -10.28 2.15 11.37
C CYS A 64 -10.27 2.86 12.73
N ASN A 65 -9.34 2.51 13.63
CA ASN A 65 -9.22 3.10 14.97
C ASN A 65 -7.98 4.01 15.05
N ALA A 66 -8.24 5.32 15.06
CA ALA A 66 -7.18 6.34 15.10
C ALA A 66 -6.30 6.27 16.37
N GLU A 67 -6.87 5.92 17.52
CA GLU A 67 -6.14 5.77 18.78
C GLU A 67 -5.23 4.54 18.74
N SER A 68 -5.72 3.43 18.18
CA SER A 68 -4.94 2.21 17.96
C SER A 68 -3.75 2.48 17.04
N ILE A 69 -3.97 3.22 15.94
CA ILE A 69 -2.88 3.63 15.03
C ILE A 69 -1.83 4.45 15.81
N ALA A 70 -2.25 5.49 16.54
CA ALA A 70 -1.33 6.36 17.26
C ALA A 70 -0.49 5.58 18.29
N ALA A 71 -1.13 4.70 19.07
CA ALA A 71 -0.46 3.85 20.06
C ALA A 71 0.53 2.89 19.39
N THR A 72 0.14 2.27 18.26
CA THR A 72 1.01 1.36 17.50
C THR A 72 2.26 2.07 16.98
N PHE A 73 2.13 3.25 16.39
CA PHE A 73 3.29 3.98 15.87
C PHE A 73 4.20 4.50 16.99
N THR A 74 3.64 4.87 18.14
CA THR A 74 4.46 5.18 19.35
C THR A 74 5.25 3.96 19.82
N ALA A 75 4.64 2.77 19.84
CA ALA A 75 5.33 1.53 20.17
C ALA A 75 6.44 1.22 19.15
N ILE A 76 6.17 1.37 17.85
CA ILE A 76 7.18 1.16 16.79
C ILE A 76 8.38 2.07 16.99
N GLU A 77 8.17 3.36 17.23
CA GLU A 77 9.29 4.30 17.46
C GLU A 77 10.10 3.95 18.70
N THR A 78 9.45 3.42 19.74
CA THR A 78 10.11 3.01 21.00
C THR A 78 10.88 1.71 20.84
N ASP A 79 10.28 0.70 20.20
CA ASP A 79 10.79 -0.68 20.20
C ASP A 79 11.75 -0.94 19.01
N VAL A 80 11.54 -0.25 17.88
CA VAL A 80 12.27 -0.49 16.63
C VAL A 80 13.06 0.73 16.19
N GLY A 81 12.48 1.92 16.29
CA GLY A 81 13.09 3.18 15.87
C GLY A 81 12.21 4.01 14.94
N CYS A 82 12.73 5.17 14.57
CA CYS A 82 12.01 6.10 13.70
C CYS A 82 11.77 5.51 12.29
N VAL A 83 10.57 5.69 11.77
CA VAL A 83 10.16 5.17 10.47
C VAL A 83 10.82 5.95 9.33
N ASP A 84 11.53 5.27 8.45
CA ASP A 84 12.14 5.85 7.24
C ASP A 84 11.25 5.71 6.01
N VAL A 85 10.51 4.59 5.94
CA VAL A 85 9.60 4.28 4.83
C VAL A 85 8.26 3.83 5.39
N LEU A 86 7.18 4.48 4.97
CA LEU A 86 5.81 4.05 5.24
C LEU A 86 5.18 3.54 3.94
N VAL A 87 4.72 2.29 3.93
CA VAL A 87 3.93 1.72 2.83
C VAL A 87 2.48 1.54 3.29
N ASN A 88 1.62 2.44 2.87
CA ASN A 88 0.18 2.34 3.07
C ASN A 88 -0.42 1.42 1.99
N ASN A 89 -0.51 0.13 2.31
CA ASN A 89 -0.99 -0.88 1.37
C ASN A 89 -2.36 -1.44 1.73
N ALA A 90 -2.75 -1.43 3.00
CA ALA A 90 -4.05 -1.93 3.42
C ALA A 90 -5.19 -1.31 2.61
N GLY A 91 -6.16 -2.12 2.24
CA GLY A 91 -7.30 -1.66 1.47
C GLY A 91 -8.37 -2.72 1.30
N ILE A 92 -9.60 -2.26 1.18
CA ILE A 92 -10.78 -3.09 0.92
C ILE A 92 -11.57 -2.55 -0.26
N GLY A 93 -12.46 -3.35 -0.79
CA GLY A 93 -13.41 -2.91 -1.82
C GLY A 93 -14.66 -3.77 -1.82
N VAL A 94 -15.81 -3.11 -2.01
CA VAL A 94 -17.11 -3.74 -2.15
C VAL A 94 -17.50 -3.75 -3.63
N ALA A 95 -18.14 -4.83 -4.07
CA ALA A 95 -18.69 -4.96 -5.40
C ALA A 95 -20.15 -4.51 -5.38
N ALA A 96 -20.38 -3.23 -5.65
CA ALA A 96 -21.71 -2.63 -5.72
C ALA A 96 -21.70 -1.38 -6.61
N ASP A 97 -22.77 -1.16 -7.37
CA ASP A 97 -23.04 0.12 -8.01
C ASP A 97 -23.51 1.16 -6.97
N LEU A 98 -23.78 2.38 -7.40
CA LEU A 98 -24.14 3.45 -6.46
C LEU A 98 -25.51 3.19 -5.77
N LEU A 99 -26.45 2.55 -6.46
CA LEU A 99 -27.79 2.30 -5.90
C LEU A 99 -27.81 1.11 -4.93
N SER A 100 -26.99 0.09 -5.20
CA SER A 100 -26.87 -1.10 -4.35
C SER A 100 -25.84 -0.92 -3.22
N SER A 101 -24.97 0.10 -3.29
CA SER A 101 -24.03 0.42 -2.20
C SER A 101 -24.75 0.95 -0.96
N THR A 102 -24.47 0.38 0.20
CA THR A 102 -24.94 0.97 1.46
C THR A 102 -24.03 2.11 1.91
N TRP A 103 -24.57 3.01 2.75
CA TRP A 103 -23.74 4.05 3.40
C TRP A 103 -22.61 3.43 4.24
N LEU A 104 -22.88 2.31 4.88
CA LEU A 104 -21.88 1.59 5.68
C LEU A 104 -20.74 1.06 4.83
N ASP A 105 -21.02 0.49 3.65
CA ASP A 105 -19.98 0.02 2.72
C ASP A 105 -19.11 1.17 2.21
N TRP A 106 -19.76 2.31 1.89
CA TRP A 106 -19.07 3.53 1.50
C TRP A 106 -18.13 4.01 2.61
N GLN A 107 -18.67 4.19 3.81
CA GLN A 107 -17.94 4.68 4.98
C GLN A 107 -16.75 3.77 5.29
N ARG A 108 -16.99 2.45 5.41
CA ARG A 108 -15.93 1.48 5.72
C ARG A 108 -14.83 1.45 4.65
N THR A 109 -15.20 1.60 3.37
CA THR A 109 -14.23 1.69 2.28
C THR A 109 -13.33 2.94 2.45
N PHE A 110 -13.90 4.08 2.81
CA PHE A 110 -13.14 5.29 3.08
C PHE A 110 -12.31 5.20 4.36
N ASP A 111 -12.85 4.63 5.44
CA ASP A 111 -12.14 4.46 6.70
C ASP A 111 -10.85 3.66 6.50
N VAL A 112 -10.93 2.52 5.79
CA VAL A 112 -9.77 1.68 5.54
C VAL A 112 -8.85 2.26 4.46
N ASN A 113 -9.38 2.77 3.34
CA ASN A 113 -8.55 3.12 2.19
C ASN A 113 -7.99 4.55 2.24
N VAL A 114 -8.62 5.46 3.00
CA VAL A 114 -8.30 6.90 2.97
C VAL A 114 -7.99 7.43 4.37
N HIS A 115 -8.93 7.29 5.32
CA HIS A 115 -8.77 7.85 6.65
C HIS A 115 -7.60 7.20 7.41
N SER A 116 -7.42 5.89 7.24
CA SER A 116 -6.25 5.19 7.79
C SER A 116 -4.93 5.82 7.32
N MET A 117 -4.82 6.14 6.02
CA MET A 117 -3.61 6.75 5.45
C MET A 117 -3.35 8.16 6.02
N PHE A 118 -4.40 8.92 6.29
CA PHE A 118 -4.28 10.20 6.99
C PHE A 118 -3.65 10.01 8.38
N HIS A 119 -4.13 9.02 9.15
CA HIS A 119 -3.63 8.77 10.51
C HIS A 119 -2.21 8.21 10.51
N THR A 120 -1.91 7.23 9.65
CA THR A 120 -0.56 6.64 9.56
C THR A 120 0.48 7.65 9.07
N CYS A 121 0.14 8.47 8.07
CA CYS A 121 1.03 9.54 7.61
C CYS A 121 1.28 10.58 8.71
N ARG A 122 0.24 11.01 9.43
CA ARG A 122 0.42 11.93 10.58
C ARG A 122 1.31 11.37 11.66
N ALA A 123 1.23 10.07 11.93
CA ALA A 123 2.03 9.42 12.96
C ALA A 123 3.53 9.46 12.66
N VAL A 124 3.94 9.35 11.37
CA VAL A 124 5.36 9.32 10.99
C VAL A 124 5.91 10.68 10.54
N LEU A 125 5.04 11.58 10.08
CA LEU A 125 5.47 12.77 9.35
C LEU A 125 6.29 13.74 10.22
N ALA A 126 5.95 13.91 11.49
CA ALA A 126 6.67 14.81 12.39
C ALA A 126 8.14 14.36 12.53
N SER A 127 8.38 13.09 12.87
CA SER A 127 9.72 12.56 13.04
C SER A 127 10.50 12.49 11.72
N MET A 128 9.85 12.20 10.60
CA MET A 128 10.46 12.29 9.27
C MET A 128 10.94 13.71 8.95
N LEU A 129 10.14 14.72 9.25
CA LEU A 129 10.48 16.14 9.00
C LEU A 129 11.60 16.63 9.91
N GLU A 130 11.65 16.21 11.17
CA GLU A 130 12.73 16.52 12.11
C GLU A 130 14.06 15.93 11.66
N ARG A 131 14.05 14.73 11.08
CA ARG A 131 15.25 14.05 10.54
C ARG A 131 15.63 14.52 9.11
N GLY A 132 14.84 15.43 8.51
CA GLY A 132 15.12 16.02 7.21
C GLY A 132 14.71 15.14 6.01
N GLY A 133 13.89 14.10 6.21
CA GLY A 133 13.36 13.30 5.11
C GLY A 133 12.67 12.01 5.51
N GLY A 134 11.91 11.48 4.58
CA GLY A 134 11.19 10.21 4.70
C GLY A 134 10.49 9.84 3.39
N ILE A 135 10.05 8.60 3.30
CA ILE A 135 9.41 8.09 2.08
C ILE A 135 8.04 7.50 2.41
N ILE A 136 7.04 7.89 1.65
CA ILE A 136 5.67 7.37 1.76
C ILE A 136 5.28 6.77 0.40
N VAL A 137 4.85 5.52 0.38
CA VAL A 137 4.29 4.87 -0.80
C VAL A 137 2.87 4.42 -0.51
N ASN A 138 1.92 4.94 -1.26
CA ASN A 138 0.50 4.65 -1.09
C ASN A 138 0.02 3.69 -2.19
N THR A 139 -0.62 2.58 -1.82
CA THR A 139 -1.23 1.66 -2.77
C THR A 139 -2.61 2.19 -3.20
N ALA A 140 -2.64 2.88 -4.34
CA ALA A 140 -3.84 3.28 -5.04
C ALA A 140 -4.41 2.10 -5.87
N SER A 141 -4.79 2.33 -7.10
CA SER A 141 -5.25 1.33 -8.09
C SER A 141 -5.46 2.05 -9.43
N VAL A 142 -5.48 1.31 -10.53
CA VAL A 142 -6.05 1.81 -11.80
C VAL A 142 -7.50 2.29 -11.62
N ALA A 143 -8.24 1.74 -10.65
CA ALA A 143 -9.57 2.20 -10.28
C ALA A 143 -9.63 3.66 -9.82
N GLY A 144 -8.51 4.25 -9.45
CA GLY A 144 -8.40 5.69 -9.17
C GLY A 144 -8.13 6.55 -10.41
N LEU A 145 -7.86 5.92 -11.55
CA LEU A 145 -7.56 6.57 -12.82
C LEU A 145 -8.69 6.39 -13.84
N VAL A 146 -9.35 5.23 -13.81
CA VAL A 146 -10.47 4.89 -14.71
C VAL A 146 -11.65 4.36 -13.90
N GLY A 147 -12.87 4.47 -14.45
CA GLY A 147 -14.08 3.91 -13.84
C GLY A 147 -14.14 2.39 -14.01
N ILE A 148 -14.49 1.68 -12.94
CA ILE A 148 -14.77 0.24 -12.96
C ILE A 148 -16.23 0.05 -12.54
N ARG A 149 -16.98 -0.75 -13.32
CA ARG A 149 -18.38 -1.07 -12.99
C ARG A 149 -18.48 -1.72 -11.61
N ASP A 150 -19.55 -1.39 -10.90
CA ASP A 150 -19.87 -1.93 -9.59
C ASP A 150 -18.73 -1.74 -8.55
N ARG A 151 -18.08 -0.55 -8.58
CA ARG A 151 -16.96 -0.19 -7.72
C ARG A 151 -16.98 1.28 -7.27
N ALA A 152 -18.17 1.89 -7.12
CA ALA A 152 -18.29 3.32 -6.87
C ALA A 152 -17.44 3.79 -5.67
N ALA A 153 -17.62 3.21 -4.49
CA ALA A 153 -16.86 3.56 -3.29
C ALA A 153 -15.35 3.30 -3.48
N TYR A 154 -15.00 2.16 -4.07
CA TYR A 154 -13.60 1.77 -4.28
C TYR A 154 -12.89 2.73 -5.24
N CYS A 155 -13.47 2.99 -6.43
CA CYS A 155 -12.88 3.92 -7.40
C CYS A 155 -12.67 5.30 -6.79
N THR A 156 -13.68 5.81 -6.08
CA THR A 156 -13.60 7.13 -5.44
C THR A 156 -12.53 7.15 -4.35
N SER A 157 -12.44 6.11 -3.52
CA SER A 157 -11.41 6.03 -2.49
C SER A 157 -9.99 5.96 -3.08
N LYS A 158 -9.80 5.23 -4.18
CA LYS A 158 -8.48 5.10 -4.82
C LYS A 158 -8.08 6.37 -5.59
N ALA A 159 -9.04 7.13 -6.13
CA ALA A 159 -8.80 8.47 -6.66
C ALA A 159 -8.41 9.45 -5.52
N ALA A 160 -9.05 9.37 -4.36
CA ALA A 160 -8.70 10.16 -3.19
C ALA A 160 -7.25 9.86 -2.72
N VAL A 161 -6.79 8.61 -2.74
CA VAL A 161 -5.40 8.23 -2.42
C VAL A 161 -4.41 8.93 -3.35
N ILE A 162 -4.69 9.00 -4.66
CA ILE A 162 -3.85 9.70 -5.63
C ILE A 162 -3.80 11.21 -5.32
N GLY A 163 -4.93 11.83 -5.04
CA GLY A 163 -5.02 13.23 -4.64
C GLY A 163 -4.25 13.52 -3.34
N PHE A 164 -4.43 12.68 -2.33
CA PHE A 164 -3.73 12.79 -1.06
C PHE A 164 -2.20 12.65 -1.21
N THR A 165 -1.73 11.73 -2.06
CA THR A 165 -0.31 11.56 -2.36
C THR A 165 0.29 12.83 -2.96
N ARG A 166 -0.40 13.46 -3.90
CA ARG A 166 0.05 14.73 -4.52
C ARG A 166 0.08 15.88 -3.52
N SER A 167 -0.90 15.93 -2.60
CA SER A 167 -0.93 16.94 -1.54
C SER A 167 0.27 16.79 -0.60
N LEU A 168 0.59 15.57 -0.15
CA LEU A 168 1.79 15.31 0.66
C LEU A 168 3.06 15.79 -0.04
N THR A 169 3.18 15.54 -1.34
CA THR A 169 4.34 16.00 -2.11
C THR A 169 4.39 17.54 -2.20
N ALA A 170 3.26 18.19 -2.51
CA ALA A 170 3.20 19.63 -2.62
C ALA A 170 3.58 20.34 -1.30
N ASP A 171 3.12 19.77 -0.18
CA ASP A 171 3.34 20.36 1.14
C ASP A 171 4.75 20.11 1.69
N TYR A 172 5.37 18.95 1.40
CA TYR A 172 6.55 18.50 2.14
C TYR A 172 7.77 18.10 1.31
N ALA A 173 7.70 18.13 -0.03
CA ALA A 173 8.85 17.77 -0.87
C ALA A 173 10.08 18.65 -0.61
N HIS A 174 9.88 19.95 -0.38
CA HIS A 174 10.94 20.91 -0.06
C HIS A 174 11.60 20.65 1.31
N ARG A 175 11.01 19.77 2.13
CA ARG A 175 11.50 19.34 3.44
C ARG A 175 12.02 17.90 3.44
N GLY A 176 12.28 17.33 2.26
CA GLY A 176 12.88 16.02 2.11
C GLY A 176 11.89 14.84 2.10
N ILE A 177 10.58 15.08 2.13
CA ILE A 177 9.59 14.00 2.02
C ILE A 177 9.34 13.64 0.56
N ARG A 178 9.38 12.34 0.24
CA ARG A 178 8.92 11.79 -1.02
C ARG A 178 7.64 11.00 -0.82
N ALA A 179 6.59 11.33 -1.54
CA ALA A 179 5.35 10.60 -1.51
C ALA A 179 4.93 10.19 -2.93
N ASN A 180 4.67 8.91 -3.15
CA ASN A 180 4.25 8.37 -4.44
C ASN A 180 3.10 7.38 -4.28
N ALA A 181 2.30 7.22 -5.32
CA ALA A 181 1.28 6.19 -5.41
C ALA A 181 1.69 5.09 -6.39
N VAL A 182 1.44 3.83 -6.06
CA VAL A 182 1.43 2.73 -7.02
C VAL A 182 -0.03 2.45 -7.41
N CYS A 183 -0.29 2.23 -8.71
CA CYS A 183 -1.63 2.01 -9.26
C CYS A 183 -1.67 0.63 -9.96
N PRO A 184 -1.85 -0.47 -9.21
CA PRO A 184 -1.94 -1.80 -9.81
C PRO A 184 -3.22 -1.99 -10.62
N GLY A 185 -3.12 -2.82 -11.67
CA GLY A 185 -4.26 -3.44 -12.33
C GLY A 185 -4.87 -4.56 -11.49
N THR A 186 -5.37 -5.62 -12.16
CA THR A 186 -5.81 -6.82 -11.45
C THR A 186 -4.59 -7.65 -11.02
N VAL A 187 -4.44 -7.88 -9.73
CA VAL A 187 -3.32 -8.63 -9.14
C VAL A 187 -3.83 -9.94 -8.54
N ALA A 188 -3.19 -11.06 -8.84
CA ALA A 188 -3.54 -12.40 -8.38
C ALA A 188 -3.26 -12.57 -6.87
N THR A 189 -4.07 -11.94 -6.04
CA THR A 189 -4.03 -12.00 -4.57
C THR A 189 -5.10 -12.95 -4.05
N GLU A 190 -5.01 -13.29 -2.78
CA GLU A 190 -6.04 -14.08 -2.10
C GLU A 190 -7.39 -13.36 -2.07
N TRP A 191 -7.40 -12.03 -2.06
CA TRP A 191 -8.65 -11.26 -2.18
C TRP A 191 -9.36 -11.55 -3.50
N ILE A 192 -8.62 -11.61 -4.62
CA ILE A 192 -9.16 -12.04 -5.91
C ILE A 192 -9.61 -13.51 -5.85
N GLY A 193 -8.83 -14.38 -5.19
CA GLY A 193 -9.24 -15.76 -4.96
C GLY A 193 -10.59 -15.88 -4.23
N LYS A 194 -10.83 -15.09 -3.20
CA LYS A 194 -12.14 -15.03 -2.50
C LYS A 194 -13.27 -14.54 -3.41
N ILE A 195 -13.03 -13.53 -4.25
CA ILE A 195 -14.02 -13.06 -5.22
C ILE A 195 -14.35 -14.15 -6.25
N LEU A 196 -13.35 -14.87 -6.73
CA LEU A 196 -13.57 -15.97 -7.68
C LEU A 196 -14.33 -17.13 -7.04
N ALA A 197 -14.04 -17.47 -5.79
CA ALA A 197 -14.71 -18.55 -5.07
C ALA A 197 -16.21 -18.30 -4.82
N THR A 198 -16.64 -17.03 -4.82
CA THR A 198 -18.06 -16.64 -4.64
C THR A 198 -18.77 -16.28 -5.93
N ALA A 199 -18.12 -16.40 -7.08
CA ALA A 199 -18.73 -16.11 -8.38
C ALA A 199 -19.58 -17.30 -8.88
N ASP A 200 -20.68 -17.01 -9.57
CA ASP A 200 -21.54 -18.03 -10.19
C ASP A 200 -20.77 -18.89 -11.21
N ASP A 201 -19.85 -18.27 -11.96
CA ASP A 201 -18.91 -18.94 -12.85
C ASP A 201 -17.49 -18.41 -12.58
N PRO A 202 -16.69 -19.09 -11.73
CA PRO A 202 -15.33 -18.69 -11.39
C PRO A 202 -14.38 -18.62 -12.61
N VAL A 203 -14.59 -19.49 -13.61
CA VAL A 203 -13.72 -19.54 -14.80
C VAL A 203 -13.98 -18.35 -15.70
N ALA A 204 -15.24 -18.08 -16.03
CA ALA A 204 -15.61 -16.91 -16.83
C ALA A 204 -15.24 -15.60 -16.10
N LYS A 205 -15.41 -15.55 -14.77
CA LYS A 205 -15.01 -14.39 -13.96
C LYS A 205 -13.52 -14.15 -14.00
N ARG A 206 -12.71 -15.21 -13.86
CA ARG A 206 -11.26 -15.13 -13.96
C ARG A 206 -10.83 -14.62 -15.32
N LEU A 207 -11.32 -15.22 -16.39
CA LEU A 207 -11.03 -14.82 -17.76
C LEU A 207 -11.38 -13.33 -18.00
N SER A 208 -12.55 -12.88 -17.51
CA SER A 208 -12.95 -11.49 -17.64
C SER A 208 -12.04 -10.52 -16.86
N MET A 209 -11.38 -10.98 -15.79
CA MET A 209 -10.40 -10.19 -15.05
C MET A 209 -9.04 -10.16 -15.76
N GLU A 210 -8.63 -11.28 -16.34
CA GLU A 210 -7.38 -11.39 -17.12
C GLU A 210 -7.42 -10.56 -18.40
N GLN A 211 -8.57 -10.55 -19.10
CA GLN A 211 -8.79 -9.79 -20.33
C GLN A 211 -8.83 -8.26 -20.16
N ARG A 212 -8.79 -7.75 -18.94
CA ARG A 212 -8.67 -6.30 -18.70
C ARG A 212 -7.26 -5.79 -19.01
N GLN A 213 -6.27 -6.61 -18.78
CA GLN A 213 -4.89 -6.33 -19.10
C GLN A 213 -4.61 -6.70 -20.56
N LEU A 214 -3.83 -5.87 -21.28
CA LEU A 214 -3.52 -6.11 -22.70
C LEU A 214 -2.66 -7.36 -22.91
N ASP A 215 -1.87 -7.73 -21.93
CA ASP A 215 -1.07 -8.96 -21.94
C ASP A 215 -1.89 -10.23 -21.61
N GLY A 216 -3.17 -10.06 -21.23
CA GLY A 216 -4.09 -11.16 -20.94
C GLY A 216 -3.82 -11.88 -19.63
N GLN A 217 -3.06 -11.28 -18.71
CA GLN A 217 -2.68 -11.89 -17.42
C GLN A 217 -2.97 -10.97 -16.24
N MET A 218 -3.26 -11.55 -15.09
CA MET A 218 -3.22 -10.79 -13.84
C MET A 218 -1.77 -10.61 -13.42
N GLY A 219 -1.43 -9.42 -12.92
CA GLY A 219 -0.13 -9.20 -12.30
C GLY A 219 0.05 -10.04 -11.03
N SER A 220 1.29 -10.26 -10.62
CA SER A 220 1.63 -10.90 -9.35
C SER A 220 1.82 -9.85 -8.24
N PRO A 221 1.62 -10.23 -6.95
CA PRO A 221 1.97 -9.38 -5.83
C PRO A 221 3.44 -8.90 -5.85
N GLU A 222 4.35 -9.75 -6.33
CA GLU A 222 5.79 -9.50 -6.43
C GLU A 222 6.13 -8.38 -7.42
N GLU A 223 5.40 -8.29 -8.53
CA GLU A 223 5.58 -7.20 -9.53
C GLU A 223 5.20 -5.85 -8.94
N VAL A 224 4.12 -5.80 -8.17
CA VAL A 224 3.71 -4.58 -7.47
C VAL A 224 4.69 -4.24 -6.34
N ALA A 225 5.16 -5.24 -5.59
CA ALA A 225 6.18 -5.07 -4.55
C ALA A 225 7.49 -4.52 -5.11
N ALA A 226 7.89 -4.95 -6.33
CA ALA A 226 9.07 -4.41 -7.00
C ALA A 226 8.92 -2.92 -7.34
N ALA A 227 7.74 -2.48 -7.79
CA ALA A 227 7.45 -1.07 -8.04
C ALA A 227 7.44 -0.24 -6.74
N ILE A 228 6.84 -0.76 -5.67
CA ILE A 228 6.86 -0.12 -4.35
C ILE A 228 8.30 0.04 -3.85
N TRP A 229 9.11 -1.00 -3.98
CA TRP A 229 10.52 -0.97 -3.58
C TRP A 229 11.31 0.05 -4.41
N PHE A 230 11.12 0.10 -5.74
CA PHE A 230 11.74 1.12 -6.59
C PHE A 230 11.40 2.53 -6.12
N LEU A 231 10.12 2.83 -5.88
CA LEU A 231 9.68 4.14 -5.39
C LEU A 231 10.29 4.48 -4.03
N ALA A 232 10.58 3.49 -3.19
CA ALA A 232 11.21 3.66 -1.89
C ALA A 232 12.75 3.61 -1.92
N SER A 233 13.36 3.28 -3.06
CA SER A 233 14.81 3.18 -3.22
C SER A 233 15.46 4.51 -3.64
N PRO A 234 16.80 4.61 -3.59
CA PRO A 234 17.53 5.74 -4.18
C PRO A 234 17.31 5.90 -5.69
N ASP A 235 17.07 4.81 -6.43
CA ASP A 235 16.80 4.86 -7.86
C ASP A 235 15.50 5.62 -8.18
N GLY A 236 14.52 5.56 -7.28
CA GLY A 236 13.27 6.31 -7.36
C GLY A 236 13.36 7.76 -6.87
N ARG A 237 14.55 8.31 -6.58
CA ARG A 237 14.69 9.64 -5.94
C ARG A 237 14.04 10.79 -6.71
N PHE A 238 13.93 10.69 -8.02
CA PHE A 238 13.33 11.73 -8.85
C PHE A 238 11.81 11.55 -9.04
N ALA A 239 11.26 10.40 -8.60
CA ALA A 239 9.82 10.18 -8.54
C ALA A 239 9.26 10.81 -7.25
N ASN A 240 8.42 11.84 -7.39
CA ASN A 240 7.72 12.47 -6.28
C ASN A 240 6.36 12.98 -6.76
N GLY A 241 5.27 12.68 -6.07
CA GLY A 241 3.89 12.94 -6.47
C GLY A 241 3.39 12.09 -7.64
N SER A 242 4.15 11.07 -8.03
CA SER A 242 3.84 10.21 -9.16
C SER A 242 2.72 9.21 -8.84
N SER A 243 1.99 8.83 -9.89
CA SER A 243 1.08 7.68 -9.90
C SER A 243 1.69 6.63 -10.84
N MET A 244 2.46 5.68 -10.28
CA MET A 244 3.12 4.64 -11.06
C MET A 244 2.12 3.52 -11.37
N VAL A 245 1.80 3.34 -12.65
CA VAL A 245 0.84 2.34 -13.12
C VAL A 245 1.56 1.03 -13.39
N ILE A 246 1.01 -0.08 -12.84
CA ILE A 246 1.48 -1.45 -13.00
C ILE A 246 0.26 -2.32 -13.32
N ASP A 247 -0.15 -2.38 -14.58
CA ASP A 247 -1.49 -2.85 -14.95
C ASP A 247 -1.57 -3.71 -16.23
N GLY A 248 -0.44 -4.19 -16.75
CA GLY A 248 -0.42 -4.98 -17.99
C GLY A 248 -1.00 -4.24 -19.20
N GLY A 249 -0.95 -2.89 -19.19
CA GLY A 249 -1.44 -2.04 -20.26
C GLY A 249 -2.95 -1.73 -20.21
N TRP A 250 -3.66 -2.10 -19.15
CA TRP A 250 -5.10 -1.85 -19.04
C TRP A 250 -5.49 -0.39 -19.28
N THR A 251 -4.76 0.56 -18.71
CA THR A 251 -5.09 2.00 -18.84
C THR A 251 -4.41 2.68 -20.04
N ALA A 252 -3.73 1.94 -20.90
CA ALA A 252 -3.10 2.46 -22.11
C ALA A 252 -4.06 2.54 -23.33
N MET A 253 -5.32 2.13 -23.17
CA MET A 253 -6.38 2.15 -24.20
C MET A 253 -7.26 3.38 -24.05
#